data_fecd29dd47126c2cfe998a1a71d0b086
#
_entry.id   fecd29dd47126c2cfe998a1a71d0b086
#
_cell.length_a   1.000
_cell.length_b   1.000
_cell.length_c   1.000
_cell.angle_alpha   90.00
_cell.angle_beta   90.00
_cell.angle_gamma   90.00
#
_symmetry.space_group_name_H-M   'P 1'
#
loop_
_entity.id
_entity.type
_entity.pdbx_description
1 polymer ?
#
loop_
_entity_poly.entity_id
_entity_poly.type
_entity_poly.pdbx_seq_one_letter_code
_entity_poly.pdbx_strand_id
1 'polypeptide(L)'
;GFWPMQEPQKMEDGNWIMAGLKVGTGDPAIVAISHGEDFTKWDVVPIPQAKELKKMWGESTVIVNGKHVTSISRYGDAADALFATSEDYGRTWCEMRPSNLPMTTSKPIAGTLSTGQRYLVCTTTADSGKRRTPLTIAVSRPGETLFSKIFVIRHAEFPTGPGESNKSAALSYPYALEHDGKLYVGYSNSGDKTTRVGTGRELWNNNSAELAIIPLENLK
;
A
#
# COMPACT_ATOMS: atom_id res chain seq x y z
N GLY A 1 -16.44 -9.11 8.27
CA GLY A 1 -16.01 -9.48 6.93
C GLY A 1 -14.55 -9.14 6.68
N PHE A 2 -13.97 -9.79 5.70
CA PHE A 2 -12.62 -9.55 5.20
C PHE A 2 -12.68 -8.78 3.88
N TRP A 3 -11.98 -7.67 3.80
CA TRP A 3 -11.85 -6.89 2.58
C TRP A 3 -10.39 -6.94 2.11
N PRO A 4 -10.08 -7.67 1.01
CA PRO A 4 -8.69 -7.78 0.53
C PRO A 4 -8.12 -6.41 0.14
N MET A 5 -6.89 -6.15 0.58
CA MET A 5 -6.15 -4.91 0.28
C MET A 5 -4.94 -5.15 -0.62
N GLN A 6 -4.61 -6.40 -0.84
CA GLN A 6 -3.44 -6.85 -1.57
C GLN A 6 -3.73 -8.21 -2.20
N GLU A 7 -3.04 -8.54 -3.27
CA GLU A 7 -3.03 -9.91 -3.80
C GLU A 7 -2.30 -10.88 -2.85
N PRO A 8 -2.66 -12.17 -2.84
CA PRO A 8 -1.97 -13.16 -2.04
C PRO A 8 -0.50 -13.29 -2.44
N GLN A 9 0.39 -13.38 -1.44
CA GLN A 9 1.80 -13.65 -1.61
C GLN A 9 2.13 -15.06 -1.09
N LYS A 10 2.87 -15.84 -1.87
CA LYS A 10 3.31 -17.18 -1.47
C LYS A 10 4.38 -17.08 -0.39
N MET A 11 4.27 -17.93 0.62
CA MET A 11 5.22 -18.06 1.71
C MET A 11 6.00 -19.37 1.59
N GLU A 12 7.17 -19.44 2.25
CA GLU A 12 8.03 -20.62 2.23
C GLU A 12 7.43 -21.85 2.94
N ASP A 13 6.47 -21.63 3.85
CA ASP A 13 5.73 -22.71 4.52
C ASP A 13 4.65 -23.36 3.64
N GLY A 14 4.53 -22.93 2.38
CA GLY A 14 3.59 -23.43 1.39
C GLY A 14 2.21 -22.76 1.42
N ASN A 15 1.94 -21.91 2.39
CA ASN A 15 0.70 -21.12 2.44
C ASN A 15 0.85 -19.79 1.67
N TRP A 16 -0.28 -19.09 1.51
CA TRP A 16 -0.34 -17.76 0.96
C TRP A 16 -0.88 -16.79 2.00
N ILE A 17 -0.40 -15.56 1.99
CA ILE A 17 -0.85 -14.49 2.88
C ILE A 17 -1.27 -13.27 2.08
N MET A 18 -2.34 -12.61 2.52
CA MET A 18 -2.74 -11.30 1.99
C MET A 18 -3.20 -10.38 3.12
N ALA A 19 -2.87 -9.10 2.99
CA ALA A 19 -3.38 -8.07 3.88
C ALA A 19 -4.85 -7.77 3.59
N GLY A 20 -5.58 -7.41 4.62
CA GLY A 20 -6.98 -7.04 4.52
C GLY A 20 -7.44 -6.05 5.58
N LEU A 21 -8.60 -5.49 5.32
CA LEU A 21 -9.35 -4.65 6.23
C LEU A 21 -10.50 -5.47 6.83
N LYS A 22 -10.62 -5.44 8.15
CA LYS A 22 -11.78 -5.97 8.83
C LYS A 22 -12.95 -5.01 8.75
N VAL A 23 -14.08 -5.49 8.27
CA VAL A 23 -15.33 -4.74 8.30
C VAL A 23 -16.07 -5.11 9.59
N GLY A 24 -16.31 -4.11 10.45
CA GLY A 24 -16.97 -4.30 11.73
C GLY A 24 -16.12 -3.80 12.91
N THR A 25 -16.35 -4.35 14.09
CA THR A 25 -15.66 -3.96 15.32
C THR A 25 -14.34 -4.71 15.52
N GLY A 26 -13.43 -4.14 16.30
CA GLY A 26 -12.12 -4.67 16.64
C GLY A 26 -11.00 -4.09 15.79
N ASP A 27 -9.81 -4.69 15.89
CA ASP A 27 -8.62 -4.22 15.18
C ASP A 27 -8.84 -4.29 13.66
N PRO A 28 -8.71 -3.15 12.95
CA PRO A 28 -9.11 -3.08 11.55
C PRO A 28 -8.12 -3.72 10.59
N ALA A 29 -6.81 -3.82 10.93
CA ALA A 29 -5.82 -4.50 10.10
C ALA A 29 -5.82 -5.99 10.41
N ILE A 30 -5.97 -6.78 9.36
CA ILE A 30 -6.00 -8.25 9.44
C ILE A 30 -5.23 -8.83 8.28
N VAL A 31 -4.82 -10.08 8.41
CA VAL A 31 -4.33 -10.87 7.29
C VAL A 31 -5.19 -12.11 7.11
N ALA A 32 -5.23 -12.64 5.90
CA ALA A 32 -5.77 -13.94 5.60
C ALA A 32 -4.64 -14.87 5.16
N ILE A 33 -4.60 -16.07 5.72
CA ILE A 33 -3.58 -17.10 5.43
C ILE A 33 -4.30 -18.33 4.88
N SER A 34 -3.88 -18.80 3.71
CA SER A 34 -4.49 -19.97 3.06
C SER A 34 -4.05 -21.28 3.72
N HIS A 35 -4.75 -22.35 3.39
CA HIS A 35 -4.34 -23.72 3.71
C HIS A 35 -3.65 -24.34 2.50
N GLY A 36 -2.36 -24.06 2.32
CA GLY A 36 -1.63 -24.44 1.11
C GLY A 36 -2.24 -23.81 -0.14
N GLU A 37 -2.49 -24.63 -1.15
CA GLU A 37 -3.13 -24.22 -2.41
C GLU A 37 -4.67 -24.30 -2.36
N ASP A 38 -5.28 -24.60 -1.21
CA ASP A 38 -6.73 -24.57 -1.02
C ASP A 38 -7.21 -23.14 -0.75
N PHE A 39 -7.44 -22.38 -1.80
CA PHE A 39 -7.94 -21.01 -1.73
C PHE A 39 -9.42 -20.89 -1.33
N THR A 40 -10.08 -22.00 -1.02
CA THR A 40 -11.44 -21.97 -0.46
C THR A 40 -11.43 -21.83 1.07
N LYS A 41 -10.26 -21.99 1.71
CA LYS A 41 -10.08 -21.94 3.16
C LYS A 41 -9.00 -20.93 3.54
N TRP A 42 -9.36 -20.03 4.42
CA TRP A 42 -8.49 -18.95 4.91
C TRP A 42 -8.64 -18.76 6.40
N ASP A 43 -7.51 -18.74 7.11
CA ASP A 43 -7.46 -18.30 8.50
C ASP A 43 -7.31 -16.79 8.53
N VAL A 44 -8.21 -16.11 9.23
CA VAL A 44 -8.16 -14.64 9.39
C VAL A 44 -7.52 -14.31 10.73
N VAL A 45 -6.37 -13.64 10.67
CA VAL A 45 -5.56 -13.30 11.84
C VAL A 45 -5.59 -11.78 12.03
N PRO A 46 -6.06 -11.25 13.18
CA PRO A 46 -6.00 -9.84 13.49
C PRO A 46 -4.56 -9.41 13.81
N ILE A 47 -4.20 -8.20 13.38
CA ILE A 47 -2.97 -7.55 13.80
C ILE A 47 -3.32 -6.61 14.95
N PRO A 48 -2.86 -6.89 16.20
CA PRO A 48 -3.22 -6.08 17.34
C PRO A 48 -2.70 -4.66 17.17
N GLN A 49 -3.49 -3.68 17.58
CA GLN A 49 -3.08 -2.28 17.56
C GLN A 49 -2.82 -1.76 18.97
N ALA A 50 -1.85 -0.86 19.10
CA ALA A 50 -1.61 -0.18 20.35
C ALA A 50 -2.83 0.64 20.78
N LYS A 51 -3.17 0.63 22.08
CA LYS A 51 -4.39 1.23 22.63
C LYS A 51 -4.50 2.74 22.38
N GLU A 52 -3.39 3.41 22.23
CA GLU A 52 -3.30 4.84 21.94
C GLU A 52 -3.63 5.21 20.49
N LEU A 53 -3.65 4.25 19.57
CA LEU A 53 -3.97 4.50 18.16
C LEU A 53 -5.47 4.77 17.99
N LYS A 54 -5.81 5.96 17.49
CA LYS A 54 -7.21 6.41 17.40
C LYS A 54 -7.82 6.35 16.01
N LYS A 55 -7.02 6.54 14.96
CA LYS A 55 -7.50 6.63 13.58
C LYS A 55 -6.79 5.66 12.66
N MET A 56 -6.75 4.42 13.05
CA MET A 56 -6.30 3.36 12.20
C MET A 56 -7.40 2.97 11.21
N TRP A 57 -7.05 2.89 9.93
CA TRP A 57 -8.03 2.59 8.86
C TRP A 57 -8.03 1.11 8.46
N GLY A 58 -7.00 0.33 8.85
CA GLY A 58 -6.85 -1.07 8.46
C GLY A 58 -6.43 -1.30 7.00
N GLU A 59 -6.38 -0.24 6.19
CA GLU A 59 -5.83 -0.32 4.83
C GLU A 59 -4.33 -0.60 4.94
N SER A 60 -3.95 -1.84 4.70
CA SER A 60 -2.60 -2.36 4.93
C SER A 60 -2.08 -3.15 3.75
N THR A 61 -0.80 -3.38 3.75
CA THR A 61 -0.08 -4.27 2.85
C THR A 61 0.93 -5.08 3.65
N VAL A 62 1.29 -6.26 3.19
CA VAL A 62 2.34 -7.08 3.83
C VAL A 62 3.51 -7.32 2.88
N ILE A 63 4.69 -7.48 3.44
CA ILE A 63 5.90 -7.91 2.74
C ILE A 63 6.38 -9.19 3.42
N VAL A 64 6.55 -10.25 2.64
CA VAL A 64 7.03 -11.55 3.11
C VAL A 64 8.55 -11.63 2.95
N ASN A 65 9.23 -12.16 3.97
CA ASN A 65 10.65 -12.47 3.95
C ASN A 65 10.92 -13.75 4.76
N GLY A 66 10.83 -14.90 4.10
CA GLY A 66 10.83 -16.17 4.80
C GLY A 66 9.69 -16.24 5.81
N LYS A 67 9.99 -16.59 7.05
CA LYS A 67 9.00 -16.59 8.15
C LYS A 67 8.62 -15.20 8.67
N HIS A 68 9.44 -14.19 8.37
CA HIS A 68 9.21 -12.82 8.81
C HIS A 68 8.23 -12.13 7.86
N VAL A 69 7.18 -11.58 8.42
CA VAL A 69 6.19 -10.80 7.68
C VAL A 69 6.07 -9.42 8.29
N THR A 70 6.17 -8.38 7.46
CA THR A 70 6.00 -6.99 7.89
C THR A 70 4.68 -6.45 7.35
N SER A 71 3.85 -5.91 8.22
CA SER A 71 2.65 -5.16 7.85
C SER A 71 2.93 -3.66 7.88
N ILE A 72 2.53 -2.97 6.80
CA ILE A 72 2.57 -1.52 6.67
C ILE A 72 1.14 -1.02 6.51
N SER A 73 0.70 -0.12 7.37
CA SER A 73 -0.70 0.32 7.41
C SER A 73 -0.84 1.83 7.37
N ARG A 74 -1.97 2.25 6.80
CA ARG A 74 -2.41 3.64 6.79
C ARG A 74 -2.72 4.14 8.18
N TYR A 75 -2.12 5.28 8.56
CA TYR A 75 -2.45 6.01 9.78
C TYR A 75 -3.24 7.29 9.45
N GLY A 76 -4.28 7.56 10.23
CA GLY A 76 -5.15 8.71 10.00
C GLY A 76 -4.74 9.97 10.76
N ASP A 77 -4.00 9.83 11.86
CA ASP A 77 -3.63 10.96 12.72
C ASP A 77 -2.35 11.66 12.29
N ALA A 78 -1.39 10.91 11.75
CA ALA A 78 -0.11 11.44 11.32
C ALA A 78 0.24 11.01 9.89
N ALA A 79 1.25 11.64 9.31
CA ALA A 79 1.79 11.31 7.99
C ALA A 79 2.96 10.32 8.10
N ASP A 80 2.81 9.32 8.97
CA ASP A 80 3.74 8.24 9.19
C ASP A 80 3.03 6.90 8.99
N ALA A 81 3.74 5.89 8.53
CA ALA A 81 3.20 4.55 8.41
C ALA A 81 3.08 3.88 9.79
N LEU A 82 2.06 3.05 9.96
CA LEU A 82 2.00 2.08 11.04
C LEU A 82 2.68 0.80 10.63
N PHE A 83 3.41 0.19 11.57
CA PHE A 83 4.14 -1.07 11.37
C PHE A 83 3.78 -2.11 12.42
N ALA A 84 3.70 -3.36 11.98
CA ALA A 84 3.73 -4.55 12.83
C ALA A 84 4.56 -5.64 12.15
N THR A 85 5.16 -6.52 12.94
CA THR A 85 5.96 -7.64 12.46
C THR A 85 5.46 -8.96 13.04
N SER A 86 5.60 -10.00 12.24
CA SER A 86 5.39 -11.40 12.60
C SER A 86 6.67 -12.17 12.36
N GLU A 87 6.95 -13.17 13.20
CA GLU A 87 8.11 -14.07 13.12
C GLU A 87 7.73 -15.51 12.74
N ASP A 88 6.45 -15.74 12.43
CA ASP A 88 5.83 -17.06 12.28
C ASP A 88 4.83 -17.12 11.11
N TYR A 89 5.23 -16.55 9.96
CA TYR A 89 4.39 -16.52 8.75
C TYR A 89 3.04 -15.84 8.93
N GLY A 90 3.00 -14.77 9.75
CA GLY A 90 1.80 -13.98 9.94
C GLY A 90 0.78 -14.56 10.92
N ARG A 91 1.13 -15.61 11.69
CA ARG A 91 0.19 -16.25 12.64
C ARG A 91 0.09 -15.50 13.95
N THR A 92 1.19 -14.89 14.39
CA THR A 92 1.19 -13.98 15.54
C THR A 92 1.89 -12.68 15.18
N TRP A 93 1.51 -11.59 15.81
CA TRP A 93 1.98 -10.24 15.48
C TRP A 93 2.33 -9.47 16.73
N CYS A 94 3.36 -8.64 16.65
CA CYS A 94 3.53 -7.58 17.63
C CYS A 94 2.43 -6.52 17.47
N GLU A 95 2.22 -5.68 18.48
CA GLU A 95 1.30 -4.55 18.37
C GLU A 95 1.72 -3.59 17.27
N MET A 96 0.77 -3.20 16.43
CA MET A 96 0.97 -2.17 15.41
C MET A 96 1.18 -0.81 16.06
N ARG A 97 2.25 -0.12 15.66
CA ARG A 97 2.69 1.16 16.20
C ARG A 97 3.14 2.11 15.09
N PRO A 98 3.14 3.43 15.35
CA PRO A 98 3.75 4.39 14.44
C PRO A 98 5.23 4.07 14.21
N SER A 99 5.67 4.24 12.98
CA SER A 99 7.07 4.11 12.57
C SER A 99 7.66 5.48 12.21
N ASN A 100 8.92 5.48 11.83
CA ASN A 100 9.60 6.67 11.29
C ASN A 100 9.57 6.71 9.75
N LEU A 101 8.77 5.88 9.10
CA LEU A 101 8.59 5.92 7.65
C LEU A 101 7.54 6.97 7.30
N PRO A 102 7.92 8.09 6.65
CA PRO A 102 6.95 9.06 6.17
C PRO A 102 5.99 8.41 5.20
N MET A 103 4.70 8.54 5.45
CA MET A 103 3.67 8.03 4.55
C MET A 103 2.38 8.82 4.75
N THR A 104 1.83 9.34 3.66
CA THR A 104 0.55 10.03 3.73
C THR A 104 -0.57 9.09 4.16
N THR A 105 -1.66 9.66 4.68
CA THR A 105 -2.87 8.90 5.04
C THR A 105 -3.61 8.37 3.80
N SER A 106 -3.05 7.32 3.19
CA SER A 106 -3.58 6.64 2.02
C SER A 106 -3.25 5.15 2.08
N LYS A 107 -4.01 4.33 1.34
CA LYS A 107 -3.74 2.90 1.19
C LYS A 107 -2.35 2.71 0.54
N PRO A 108 -1.44 1.97 1.14
CA PRO A 108 -0.19 1.56 0.49
C PRO A 108 -0.38 0.27 -0.31
N ILE A 109 0.57 -0.03 -1.20
CA ILE A 109 0.82 -1.36 -1.74
C ILE A 109 2.31 -1.66 -1.70
N ALA A 110 2.68 -2.85 -1.26
CA ALA A 110 4.06 -3.28 -1.19
C ALA A 110 4.20 -4.74 -1.62
N GLY A 111 5.41 -5.14 -1.94
CA GLY A 111 5.73 -6.52 -2.32
C GLY A 111 7.22 -6.70 -2.54
N THR A 112 7.57 -7.84 -3.12
CA THR A 112 8.94 -8.18 -3.49
C THR A 112 8.98 -8.42 -4.99
N LEU A 113 9.90 -7.74 -5.67
CA LEU A 113 10.14 -7.89 -7.11
C LEU A 113 10.97 -9.16 -7.38
N SER A 114 10.91 -9.66 -8.61
CA SER A 114 11.74 -10.79 -9.07
C SER A 114 13.25 -10.51 -8.95
N THR A 115 13.65 -9.24 -8.89
CA THR A 115 15.02 -8.80 -8.60
C THR A 115 15.45 -9.03 -7.15
N GLY A 116 14.54 -9.45 -6.27
CA GLY A 116 14.76 -9.54 -4.82
C GLY A 116 14.65 -8.19 -4.08
N GLN A 117 14.34 -7.11 -4.78
CA GLN A 117 14.07 -5.81 -4.17
C GLN A 117 12.66 -5.79 -3.58
N ARG A 118 12.52 -5.18 -2.41
CA ARG A 118 11.21 -4.83 -1.86
C ARG A 118 10.77 -3.48 -2.39
N TYR A 119 9.49 -3.32 -2.58
CA TYR A 119 8.92 -2.03 -2.98
C TYR A 119 7.75 -1.62 -2.10
N LEU A 120 7.53 -0.33 -1.98
CA LEU A 120 6.37 0.29 -1.36
C LEU A 120 5.91 1.46 -2.23
N VAL A 121 4.67 1.39 -2.69
CA VAL A 121 4.03 2.49 -3.44
C VAL A 121 3.02 3.19 -2.55
N CYS A 122 3.28 4.44 -2.29
CA CYS A 122 2.41 5.40 -1.61
C CYS A 122 3.05 6.79 -1.76
N THR A 123 2.49 7.83 -1.16
CA THR A 123 3.23 9.08 -0.97
C THR A 123 4.10 8.94 0.27
N THR A 124 5.41 8.85 0.08
CA THR A 124 6.41 8.57 1.14
C THR A 124 7.39 9.73 1.34
N THR A 125 6.95 10.97 1.13
CA THR A 125 7.74 12.17 1.35
C THR A 125 7.29 12.89 2.63
N ALA A 126 8.24 13.23 3.50
CA ALA A 126 7.95 13.82 4.82
C ALA A 126 7.25 15.18 4.71
N ASP A 127 7.55 15.95 3.69
CA ASP A 127 6.99 17.28 3.43
C ASP A 127 5.59 17.26 2.82
N SER A 128 5.11 16.11 2.37
CA SER A 128 3.75 16.00 1.81
C SER A 128 2.66 16.11 2.87
N GLY A 129 2.98 15.83 4.14
CA GLY A 129 1.99 15.78 5.22
C GLY A 129 0.88 14.79 4.91
N LYS A 130 -0.36 15.26 4.87
CA LYS A 130 -1.52 14.41 4.54
C LYS A 130 -1.94 14.49 3.06
N ARG A 131 -1.20 15.19 2.22
CA ARG A 131 -1.47 15.25 0.78
C ARG A 131 -1.07 13.95 0.11
N ARG A 132 -1.82 13.54 -0.90
CA ARG A 132 -1.56 12.31 -1.67
C ARG A 132 -0.83 12.60 -2.96
N THR A 133 0.25 13.35 -2.85
CA THR A 133 1.12 13.75 -3.95
C THR A 133 2.50 14.16 -3.42
N PRO A 134 3.60 13.80 -4.10
CA PRO A 134 3.68 12.94 -5.29
C PRO A 134 3.36 11.47 -4.96
N LEU A 135 2.93 10.70 -5.94
CA LEU A 135 2.95 9.23 -5.82
C LEU A 135 4.38 8.77 -6.02
N THR A 136 4.89 7.99 -5.07
CA THR A 136 6.27 7.51 -5.07
C THR A 136 6.34 6.00 -5.01
N ILE A 137 7.49 5.45 -5.40
CA ILE A 137 7.89 4.08 -5.10
C ILE A 137 9.21 4.10 -4.32
N ALA A 138 9.18 3.55 -3.12
CA ALA A 138 10.39 3.28 -2.34
C ALA A 138 10.84 1.85 -2.65
N VAL A 139 12.15 1.64 -2.83
CA VAL A 139 12.72 0.32 -3.10
C VAL A 139 13.94 0.04 -2.21
N SER A 140 14.11 -1.22 -1.86
CA SER A 140 15.32 -1.71 -1.18
C SER A 140 16.39 -2.10 -2.20
N ARG A 141 17.59 -2.42 -1.72
CA ARG A 141 18.50 -3.27 -2.48
C ARG A 141 17.99 -4.71 -2.50
N PRO A 142 18.41 -5.52 -3.49
CA PRO A 142 18.07 -6.95 -3.52
C PRO A 142 18.42 -7.65 -2.20
N GLY A 143 17.47 -8.39 -1.64
CA GLY A 143 17.64 -9.13 -0.39
C GLY A 143 17.63 -8.29 0.90
N GLU A 144 17.65 -6.95 0.81
CA GLU A 144 17.60 -6.07 1.99
C GLU A 144 16.18 -5.75 2.42
N THR A 145 16.04 -5.35 3.69
CA THR A 145 14.73 -4.98 4.27
C THR A 145 14.48 -3.48 4.27
N LEU A 146 15.54 -2.67 4.19
CA LEU A 146 15.45 -1.22 4.26
C LEU A 146 15.22 -0.62 2.87
N PHE A 147 14.25 0.27 2.76
CA PHE A 147 14.07 1.11 1.59
C PHE A 147 15.23 2.12 1.50
N SER A 148 16.03 2.02 0.45
CA SER A 148 17.24 2.82 0.27
C SER A 148 17.14 3.86 -0.84
N LYS A 149 16.13 3.75 -1.70
CA LYS A 149 15.86 4.68 -2.80
C LYS A 149 14.38 4.99 -2.89
N ILE A 150 14.05 6.22 -3.30
CA ILE A 150 12.68 6.65 -3.57
C ILE A 150 12.66 7.28 -4.96
N PHE A 151 11.73 6.84 -5.80
CA PHE A 151 11.48 7.41 -7.11
C PHE A 151 10.07 8.00 -7.16
N VAL A 152 9.93 9.08 -7.92
CA VAL A 152 8.60 9.66 -8.19
C VAL A 152 7.96 8.93 -9.36
N ILE A 153 6.78 8.36 -9.14
CA ILE A 153 5.95 7.79 -10.20
C ILE A 153 5.19 8.91 -10.91
N ARG A 154 4.58 9.82 -10.13
CA ARG A 154 3.68 10.84 -10.65
C ARG A 154 3.64 12.06 -9.71
N HIS A 155 3.78 13.25 -10.27
CA HIS A 155 3.43 14.50 -9.57
C HIS A 155 1.96 14.85 -9.79
N ALA A 156 1.37 15.64 -8.88
CA ALA A 156 0.03 16.19 -9.07
C ALA A 156 -0.05 17.05 -10.34
N GLU A 157 0.98 17.85 -10.58
CA GLU A 157 1.09 18.71 -11.76
C GLU A 157 2.12 18.16 -12.74
N PHE A 158 1.75 18.12 -14.01
CA PHE A 158 2.68 18.00 -15.13
C PHE A 158 2.79 19.32 -15.84
N PRO A 159 3.93 19.97 -15.82
CA PRO A 159 4.09 21.26 -16.47
C PRO A 159 4.05 21.18 -18.00
N THR A 160 4.27 20.02 -18.61
CA THR A 160 4.47 19.90 -20.06
C THR A 160 3.85 18.64 -20.70
N GLY A 161 3.03 17.87 -20.00
CA GLY A 161 2.50 16.59 -20.49
C GLY A 161 1.01 16.61 -20.82
N PRO A 162 0.53 15.66 -21.64
CA PRO A 162 -0.89 15.38 -21.75
C PRO A 162 -1.40 14.82 -20.42
N GLY A 163 -2.59 15.21 -20.04
CA GLY A 163 -3.25 14.74 -18.83
C GLY A 163 -3.61 15.87 -17.89
N GLU A 164 -4.56 15.58 -17.04
CA GLU A 164 -5.06 16.51 -16.08
C GLU A 164 -4.01 16.79 -15.02
N SER A 165 -3.65 18.01 -14.89
CA SER A 165 -2.66 18.50 -13.95
C SER A 165 -3.34 19.48 -13.00
N ASN A 166 -3.49 19.09 -11.74
CA ASN A 166 -4.12 19.90 -10.72
C ASN A 166 -3.34 19.83 -9.41
N LYS A 167 -3.04 20.98 -8.81
CA LYS A 167 -2.31 21.08 -7.53
C LYS A 167 -2.96 20.28 -6.40
N SER A 168 -4.28 20.11 -6.45
CA SER A 168 -5.07 19.38 -5.46
C SER A 168 -5.25 17.89 -5.78
N ALA A 169 -4.66 17.39 -6.87
CA ALA A 169 -4.79 15.99 -7.25
C ALA A 169 -4.37 15.06 -6.12
N ALA A 170 -5.22 14.07 -5.85
CA ALA A 170 -4.94 13.00 -4.91
C ALA A 170 -4.62 11.71 -5.68
N LEU A 171 -3.36 11.31 -5.67
CA LEU A 171 -2.87 10.10 -6.30
C LEU A 171 -2.90 8.99 -5.26
N SER A 172 -3.86 8.06 -5.39
CA SER A 172 -4.19 7.17 -4.29
C SER A 172 -4.62 5.79 -4.72
N TYR A 173 -4.69 4.89 -3.73
CA TYR A 173 -5.14 3.52 -3.88
C TYR A 173 -4.37 2.74 -4.94
N PRO A 174 -3.03 2.72 -4.88
CA PRO A 174 -2.23 2.00 -5.87
C PRO A 174 -2.45 0.49 -5.74
N TYR A 175 -2.38 -0.17 -6.89
CA TYR A 175 -2.13 -1.59 -7.05
C TYR A 175 -0.91 -1.78 -7.94
N ALA A 176 -0.13 -2.82 -7.69
CA ALA A 176 1.08 -3.08 -8.44
C ALA A 176 1.17 -4.56 -8.84
N LEU A 177 1.57 -4.80 -10.07
CA LEU A 177 1.77 -6.13 -10.63
C LEU A 177 3.07 -6.15 -11.44
N GLU A 178 3.96 -7.08 -11.12
CA GLU A 178 5.15 -7.32 -11.94
C GLU A 178 4.82 -8.30 -13.06
N HIS A 179 5.16 -7.92 -14.29
CA HIS A 179 5.04 -8.78 -15.45
C HIS A 179 6.07 -8.39 -16.51
N ASP A 180 6.71 -9.39 -17.10
CA ASP A 180 7.66 -9.26 -18.22
C ASP A 180 8.71 -8.15 -18.00
N GLY A 181 9.41 -8.21 -16.84
CA GLY A 181 10.49 -7.28 -16.48
C GLY A 181 10.03 -5.84 -16.20
N LYS A 182 8.74 -5.64 -15.97
CA LYS A 182 8.15 -4.33 -15.66
C LYS A 182 7.24 -4.42 -14.46
N LEU A 183 7.16 -3.34 -13.70
CA LEU A 183 6.16 -3.13 -12.66
C LEU A 183 5.05 -2.23 -13.21
N TYR A 184 3.85 -2.73 -13.25
CA TYR A 184 2.64 -2.00 -13.62
C TYR A 184 1.99 -1.46 -12.35
N VAL A 185 1.84 -0.15 -12.24
CA VAL A 185 1.23 0.50 -11.07
C VAL A 185 -0.02 1.23 -11.51
N GLY A 186 -1.18 0.67 -11.19
CA GLY A 186 -2.48 1.31 -11.38
C GLY A 186 -2.87 2.14 -10.16
N TYR A 187 -3.39 3.34 -10.35
CA TYR A 187 -3.82 4.21 -9.24
C TYR A 187 -4.93 5.17 -9.67
N SER A 188 -5.64 5.70 -8.67
CA SER A 188 -6.64 6.75 -8.89
C SER A 188 -5.97 8.12 -8.88
N ASN A 189 -6.33 8.95 -9.85
CA ASN A 189 -6.10 10.39 -9.82
C ASN A 189 -7.45 11.09 -9.58
N SER A 190 -7.68 11.54 -8.34
CA SER A 190 -8.83 12.35 -8.00
C SER A 190 -8.42 13.82 -8.11
N GLY A 191 -8.77 14.44 -9.23
CA GLY A 191 -8.41 15.82 -9.51
C GLY A 191 -9.16 16.84 -8.66
N ASP A 192 -9.54 17.95 -9.28
CA ASP A 192 -10.22 19.06 -8.60
C ASP A 192 -11.59 18.63 -8.06
N LYS A 193 -11.78 18.81 -6.76
CA LYS A 193 -13.05 18.56 -6.07
C LYS A 193 -14.04 19.73 -6.14
N THR A 194 -13.72 20.77 -6.88
CA THR A 194 -14.56 21.98 -6.95
C THR A 194 -15.75 21.84 -7.90
N THR A 195 -15.65 20.94 -8.89
CA THR A 195 -16.71 20.77 -9.89
C THR A 195 -17.41 19.43 -9.73
N ARG A 196 -18.64 19.43 -9.29
CA ARG A 196 -19.51 18.25 -9.25
C ARG A 196 -20.12 17.96 -10.62
N VAL A 197 -20.20 16.68 -10.95
CA VAL A 197 -20.88 16.19 -12.14
C VAL A 197 -22.03 15.28 -11.72
N GLY A 198 -23.26 15.65 -12.10
CA GLY A 198 -24.44 14.84 -11.85
C GLY A 198 -25.15 15.09 -10.51
N THR A 199 -26.27 14.41 -10.32
CA THR A 199 -27.11 14.46 -9.11
C THR A 199 -27.00 13.13 -8.35
N GLY A 200 -26.77 13.17 -7.05
CA GLY A 200 -26.70 11.98 -6.21
C GLY A 200 -25.36 11.83 -5.51
N ARG A 201 -24.66 10.74 -5.75
CA ARG A 201 -23.30 10.55 -5.18
C ARG A 201 -22.35 11.60 -5.74
N GLU A 202 -21.41 12.02 -4.90
CA GLU A 202 -20.37 12.97 -5.29
C GLU A 202 -19.51 12.40 -6.43
N LEU A 203 -19.87 12.75 -7.63
CA LEU A 203 -19.03 12.55 -8.82
C LEU A 203 -18.26 13.84 -9.03
N TRP A 204 -16.95 13.73 -9.07
CA TRP A 204 -16.04 14.85 -9.32
C TRP A 204 -15.56 14.79 -10.76
N ASN A 205 -15.43 15.94 -11.40
CA ASN A 205 -14.66 16.03 -12.63
C ASN A 205 -13.22 15.59 -12.35
N ASN A 206 -12.54 15.12 -13.38
CA ASN A 206 -11.13 14.78 -13.32
C ASN A 206 -10.78 13.61 -12.40
N ASN A 207 -11.72 12.70 -12.20
CA ASN A 207 -11.41 11.39 -11.63
C ASN A 207 -11.02 10.44 -12.74
N SER A 208 -9.78 9.99 -12.73
CA SER A 208 -9.24 9.02 -13.69
C SER A 208 -8.56 7.86 -12.97
N ALA A 209 -8.48 6.74 -13.66
CA ALA A 209 -7.56 5.68 -13.36
C ALA A 209 -6.33 5.83 -14.27
N GLU A 210 -5.16 5.85 -13.68
CA GLU A 210 -3.89 5.98 -14.39
C GLU A 210 -3.07 4.69 -14.23
N LEU A 211 -2.20 4.40 -15.20
CA LEU A 211 -1.29 3.27 -15.19
C LEU A 211 0.13 3.76 -15.46
N ALA A 212 1.02 3.57 -14.50
CA ALA A 212 2.45 3.72 -14.71
C ALA A 212 3.06 2.36 -15.07
N ILE A 213 3.93 2.33 -16.08
CA ILE A 213 4.68 1.16 -16.50
C ILE A 213 6.15 1.44 -16.25
N ILE A 214 6.75 0.74 -15.31
CA ILE A 214 8.10 1.00 -14.81
C ILE A 214 9.00 -0.20 -15.15
N PRO A 215 9.95 -0.08 -16.09
CA PRO A 215 10.96 -1.11 -16.29
C PRO A 215 11.75 -1.35 -14.99
N LEU A 216 11.94 -2.61 -14.60
CA LEU A 216 12.65 -2.93 -13.35
C LEU A 216 14.09 -2.42 -13.31
N GLU A 217 14.71 -2.28 -14.47
CA GLU A 217 16.04 -1.69 -14.59
C GLU A 217 16.13 -0.25 -14.11
N ASN A 218 15.03 0.50 -14.17
CA ASN A 218 14.96 1.88 -13.69
C ASN A 218 14.83 1.98 -12.16
N LEU A 219 14.63 0.85 -11.47
CA LEU A 219 14.52 0.78 -10.01
C LEU A 219 15.83 0.33 -9.32
N LYS A 220 16.92 0.20 -10.06
CA LYS A 220 18.24 -0.22 -9.54
C LYS A 220 19.01 0.90 -8.86
#